data_65e50c7cdcc8066faf86269f39aa53c8
#
_entry.id   65e50c7cdcc8066faf86269f39aa53c8
#
_cell.length_a   1.000
_cell.length_b   1.000
_cell.length_c   1.000
_cell.angle_alpha   90.00
_cell.angle_beta   90.00
_cell.angle_gamma   90.00
#
_symmetry.space_group_name_H-M   'P 1'
#
loop_
_entity.id
_entity.type
_entity.pdbx_description
1 polymer ?
#
loop_
_entity_poly.entity_id
_entity_poly.type
_entity_poly.pdbx_seq_one_letter_code
_entity_poly.pdbx_strand_id
1 'polypeptide(L)'
;LLKAVKQHIAIDGPAGAGKSTVARLLAQRLGYLYLDTGAFYRAVTLHFLELGLGKEDLERGGIARFLQSVRIDICPGGETRILLNGRDVSQDIRTPEVDTLVSYVAKAPEVRDFLREMQRHIALSRPSVVEGRDIGTVILPEADLKVFLTALPEVRARRRWQELALRGKKVDYKVVLKNLLERDSIDSQRSCAPLRQAQDAVVVDTSHLTVEEVVEKLYILATEGNHEGSCGHLFRIL
;
A
#
# COMPACT_ATOMS: atom_id res chain seq x y z
N LEU A 1 -9.57 -6.67 32.77
CA LEU A 1 -9.46 -5.50 31.91
C LEU A 1 -9.51 -5.97 30.46
N LEU A 2 -10.59 -5.68 29.73
CA LEU A 2 -10.65 -5.90 28.28
C LEU A 2 -9.54 -5.06 27.63
N LYS A 3 -8.60 -5.72 26.96
CA LYS A 3 -7.54 -5.03 26.22
C LYS A 3 -8.17 -4.24 25.07
N ALA A 4 -7.78 -3.00 24.89
CA ALA A 4 -8.29 -2.17 23.81
C ALA A 4 -7.84 -2.74 22.47
N VAL A 5 -8.78 -2.94 21.55
CA VAL A 5 -8.50 -3.34 20.17
C VAL A 5 -7.73 -2.21 19.48
N LYS A 6 -6.70 -2.55 18.70
CA LYS A 6 -5.89 -1.58 17.97
C LYS A 6 -6.75 -0.83 16.96
N GLN A 7 -6.79 0.50 17.06
CA GLN A 7 -7.68 1.35 16.25
C GLN A 7 -7.10 1.67 14.87
N HIS A 8 -5.78 1.87 14.80
CA HIS A 8 -5.10 2.21 13.55
C HIS A 8 -4.00 1.20 13.26
N ILE A 9 -4.11 0.53 12.11
CA ILE A 9 -3.19 -0.52 11.68
C ILE A 9 -2.50 -0.07 10.39
N ALA A 10 -1.17 0.04 10.45
CA ALA A 10 -0.32 0.37 9.33
C ALA A 10 0.27 -0.90 8.70
N ILE A 11 0.09 -1.11 7.39
CA ILE A 11 0.64 -2.26 6.66
C ILE A 11 1.54 -1.76 5.53
N ASP A 12 2.84 -1.86 5.73
CA ASP A 12 3.85 -1.49 4.74
C ASP A 12 4.50 -2.72 4.09
N GLY A 13 5.21 -2.51 3.01
CA GLY A 13 5.98 -3.55 2.34
C GLY A 13 6.08 -3.37 0.82
N PRO A 14 6.93 -4.16 0.14
CA PRO A 14 7.20 -4.03 -1.28
C PRO A 14 5.99 -4.40 -2.17
N ALA A 15 6.12 -4.13 -3.46
CA ALA A 15 5.09 -4.48 -4.45
C ALA A 15 4.86 -6.01 -4.50
N GLY A 16 3.61 -6.47 -4.62
CA GLY A 16 3.29 -7.90 -4.72
C GLY A 16 3.38 -8.71 -3.40
N ALA A 17 3.66 -8.08 -2.25
CA ALA A 17 3.71 -8.76 -0.95
C ALA A 17 2.33 -9.19 -0.40
N GLY A 18 1.22 -8.88 -1.09
CA GLY A 18 -0.12 -9.27 -0.68
C GLY A 18 -0.85 -8.25 0.21
N LYS A 19 -0.26 -7.05 0.43
CA LYS A 19 -0.82 -6.03 1.32
C LYS A 19 -2.28 -5.71 1.08
N SER A 20 -2.67 -5.40 -0.16
CA SER A 20 -4.04 -4.96 -0.49
C SER A 20 -5.08 -6.02 -0.18
N THR A 21 -4.79 -7.28 -0.49
CA THR A 21 -5.68 -8.40 -0.17
C THR A 21 -5.82 -8.58 1.33
N VAL A 22 -4.70 -8.64 2.03
CA VAL A 22 -4.66 -8.85 3.48
C VAL A 22 -5.29 -7.68 4.24
N ALA A 23 -4.93 -6.44 3.90
CA ALA A 23 -5.44 -5.24 4.55
C ALA A 23 -6.96 -5.11 4.39
N ARG A 24 -7.49 -5.39 3.18
CA ARG A 24 -8.92 -5.34 2.91
C ARG A 24 -9.69 -6.40 3.72
N LEU A 25 -9.21 -7.64 3.74
CA LEU A 25 -9.85 -8.72 4.50
C LEU A 25 -9.77 -8.49 6.01
N LEU A 26 -8.63 -7.99 6.50
CA LEU A 26 -8.47 -7.63 7.90
C LEU A 26 -9.42 -6.50 8.29
N ALA A 27 -9.50 -5.44 7.48
CA ALA A 27 -10.41 -4.32 7.72
C ALA A 27 -11.88 -4.78 7.74
N GLN A 28 -12.27 -5.64 6.80
CA GLN A 28 -13.61 -6.23 6.77
C GLN A 28 -13.92 -7.03 8.04
N ARG A 29 -12.97 -7.86 8.49
CA ARG A 29 -13.14 -8.69 9.69
C ARG A 29 -13.23 -7.86 10.98
N LEU A 30 -12.50 -6.73 11.04
CA LEU A 30 -12.52 -5.81 12.19
C LEU A 30 -13.67 -4.78 12.13
N GLY A 31 -14.36 -4.64 10.99
CA GLY A 31 -15.33 -3.56 10.77
C GLY A 31 -14.68 -2.18 10.62
N TYR A 32 -13.42 -2.12 10.17
CA TYR A 32 -12.61 -0.91 10.04
C TYR A 32 -12.64 -0.34 8.63
N LEU A 33 -12.25 0.94 8.51
CA LEU A 33 -11.97 1.54 7.21
C LEU A 33 -10.76 0.87 6.57
N TYR A 34 -10.89 0.44 5.31
CA TYR A 34 -9.75 0.06 4.48
C TYR A 34 -9.28 1.26 3.66
N LEU A 35 -7.98 1.56 3.68
CA LEU A 35 -7.38 2.64 2.91
C LEU A 35 -6.14 2.15 2.13
N ASP A 36 -6.26 2.09 0.79
CA ASP A 36 -5.15 1.87 -0.14
C ASP A 36 -4.52 3.22 -0.52
N THR A 37 -3.43 3.61 0.15
CA THR A 37 -2.76 4.89 -0.16
C THR A 37 -2.12 4.87 -1.55
N GLY A 38 -1.74 3.71 -2.06
CA GLY A 38 -1.25 3.56 -3.41
C GLY A 38 -2.26 3.98 -4.49
N ALA A 39 -3.55 3.84 -4.22
CA ALA A 39 -4.61 4.26 -5.13
C ALA A 39 -4.62 5.78 -5.35
N PHE A 40 -4.26 6.58 -4.35
CA PHE A 40 -4.14 8.04 -4.48
C PHE A 40 -3.00 8.44 -5.43
N TYR A 41 -1.82 7.83 -5.26
CA TYR A 41 -0.70 8.07 -6.18
C TYR A 41 -1.03 7.64 -7.60
N ARG A 42 -1.78 6.56 -7.76
CA ARG A 42 -2.26 6.06 -9.05
C ARG A 42 -3.27 7.03 -9.69
N ALA A 43 -4.16 7.63 -8.91
CA ALA A 43 -5.10 8.63 -9.41
C ALA A 43 -4.37 9.89 -9.90
N VAL A 44 -3.38 10.37 -9.14
CA VAL A 44 -2.49 11.47 -9.60
C VAL A 44 -1.76 11.06 -10.88
N THR A 45 -1.24 9.82 -10.95
CA THR A 45 -0.55 9.32 -12.15
C THR A 45 -1.47 9.23 -13.36
N LEU A 46 -2.70 8.75 -13.17
CA LEU A 46 -3.69 8.69 -14.25
C LEU A 46 -3.98 10.08 -14.82
N HIS A 47 -4.24 11.07 -13.95
CA HIS A 47 -4.46 12.43 -14.38
C HIS A 47 -3.26 13.01 -15.12
N PHE A 48 -2.06 12.71 -14.67
CA PHE A 48 -0.82 13.09 -15.32
C PHE A 48 -0.72 12.53 -16.75
N LEU A 49 -1.06 11.24 -16.93
CA LEU A 49 -1.12 10.59 -18.23
C LEU A 49 -2.23 11.16 -19.14
N GLU A 50 -3.40 11.48 -18.59
CA GLU A 50 -4.52 12.08 -19.33
C GLU A 50 -4.18 13.46 -19.91
N LEU A 51 -3.26 14.19 -19.30
CA LEU A 51 -2.72 15.45 -19.81
C LEU A 51 -1.58 15.25 -20.84
N GLY A 52 -1.28 14.02 -21.23
CA GLY A 52 -0.21 13.69 -22.17
C GLY A 52 1.19 13.89 -21.61
N LEU A 53 1.33 13.95 -20.28
CA LEU A 53 2.61 14.14 -19.60
C LEU A 53 3.31 12.81 -19.34
N GLY A 54 4.63 12.80 -19.36
CA GLY A 54 5.47 11.61 -19.18
C GLY A 54 6.57 11.81 -18.14
N LYS A 55 7.47 10.80 -18.05
CA LYS A 55 8.57 10.82 -17.08
C LYS A 55 9.45 12.06 -17.18
N GLU A 56 9.69 12.57 -18.39
CA GLU A 56 10.52 13.75 -18.63
C GLU A 56 9.93 15.03 -18.04
N ASP A 57 8.59 15.12 -17.98
CA ASP A 57 7.89 16.27 -17.43
C ASP A 57 7.99 16.32 -15.89
N LEU A 58 8.09 15.12 -15.25
CA LEU A 58 8.35 15.02 -13.82
C LEU A 58 9.72 15.61 -13.43
N GLU A 59 10.72 15.45 -14.31
CA GLU A 59 12.08 15.94 -14.07
C GLU A 59 12.20 17.46 -14.30
N ARG A 60 11.31 18.06 -15.12
CA ARG A 60 11.29 19.51 -15.42
C ARG A 60 10.59 20.38 -14.38
N GLY A 61 10.06 19.79 -13.30
CA GLY A 61 9.52 20.57 -12.17
C GLY A 61 8.12 21.15 -12.35
N GLY A 62 7.35 20.71 -13.35
CA GLY A 62 5.98 21.19 -13.63
C GLY A 62 4.88 20.67 -12.70
N ILE A 63 5.21 19.83 -11.72
CA ILE A 63 4.25 19.08 -10.90
C ILE A 63 3.36 19.97 -10.04
N ALA A 64 3.90 20.99 -9.40
CA ALA A 64 3.14 21.84 -8.49
C ALA A 64 1.94 22.51 -9.18
N ARG A 65 2.11 22.97 -10.42
CA ARG A 65 1.04 23.57 -11.22
C ARG A 65 -0.03 22.56 -11.63
N PHE A 66 0.40 21.34 -11.93
CA PHE A 66 -0.47 20.23 -12.26
C PHE A 66 -1.34 19.80 -11.06
N LEU A 67 -0.78 19.72 -9.85
CA LEU A 67 -1.50 19.33 -8.65
C LEU A 67 -2.67 20.26 -8.29
N GLN A 68 -2.63 21.52 -8.72
CA GLN A 68 -3.75 22.46 -8.52
C GLN A 68 -5.04 22.03 -9.23
N SER A 69 -4.95 21.22 -10.29
CA SER A 69 -6.10 20.67 -11.03
C SER A 69 -6.57 19.31 -10.50
N VAL A 70 -5.90 18.75 -9.49
CA VAL A 70 -6.19 17.41 -8.94
C VAL A 70 -7.09 17.53 -7.73
N ARG A 71 -8.26 16.90 -7.79
CA ARG A 71 -9.12 16.68 -6.65
C ARG A 71 -9.38 15.17 -6.50
N ILE A 72 -9.02 14.61 -5.35
CA ILE A 72 -9.25 13.20 -5.05
C ILE A 72 -10.21 13.11 -3.89
N ASP A 73 -11.27 12.34 -4.08
CA ASP A 73 -12.23 11.99 -3.03
C ASP A 73 -12.30 10.46 -2.92
N ILE A 74 -12.75 9.95 -1.78
CA ILE A 74 -13.05 8.54 -1.59
C ILE A 74 -14.52 8.35 -1.25
N CYS A 75 -15.15 7.30 -1.81
CA CYS A 75 -16.44 6.84 -1.35
C CYS A 75 -16.21 5.58 -0.52
N PRO A 76 -16.32 5.65 0.81
CA PRO A 76 -16.23 4.48 1.67
C PRO A 76 -17.43 3.56 1.43
N GLY A 77 -17.17 2.27 1.36
CA GLY A 77 -18.20 1.24 1.12
C GLY A 77 -17.54 -0.14 1.21
N GLY A 78 -18.19 -1.19 0.71
CA GLY A 78 -17.61 -2.54 0.67
C GLY A 78 -16.27 -2.60 -0.08
N GLU A 79 -16.15 -1.85 -1.18
CA GLU A 79 -14.87 -1.51 -1.81
C GLU A 79 -14.70 0.01 -1.82
N THR A 80 -13.56 0.49 -1.33
CA THR A 80 -13.24 1.92 -1.37
C THR A 80 -13.07 2.37 -2.82
N ARG A 81 -13.96 3.24 -3.29
CA ARG A 81 -13.88 3.84 -4.63
C ARG A 81 -13.08 5.12 -4.59
N ILE A 82 -12.25 5.33 -5.60
CA ILE A 82 -11.45 6.54 -5.78
C ILE A 82 -12.10 7.41 -6.85
N LEU A 83 -12.41 8.64 -6.46
CA LEU A 83 -12.91 9.66 -7.38
C LEU A 83 -11.80 10.64 -7.71
N LEU A 84 -11.54 10.85 -8.99
CA LEU A 84 -10.64 11.87 -9.50
C LEU A 84 -11.47 12.93 -10.23
N ASN A 85 -11.45 14.15 -9.71
CA ASN A 85 -12.23 15.26 -10.26
C ASN A 85 -13.73 14.91 -10.44
N GLY A 86 -14.29 14.14 -9.47
CA GLY A 86 -15.67 13.68 -9.47
C GLY A 86 -15.95 12.41 -10.30
N ARG A 87 -14.98 11.90 -11.07
CA ARG A 87 -15.11 10.67 -11.87
C ARG A 87 -14.58 9.47 -11.08
N ASP A 88 -15.32 8.36 -11.04
CA ASP A 88 -14.84 7.09 -10.48
C ASP A 88 -13.75 6.52 -11.40
N VAL A 89 -12.54 6.41 -10.88
CA VAL A 89 -11.35 5.92 -11.58
C VAL A 89 -10.81 4.62 -10.98
N SER A 90 -11.57 3.94 -10.12
CA SER A 90 -11.11 2.77 -9.37
C SER A 90 -10.55 1.65 -10.24
N GLN A 91 -11.06 1.51 -11.48
CA GLN A 91 -10.56 0.55 -12.46
C GLN A 91 -9.45 1.16 -13.33
N ASP A 92 -9.58 2.41 -13.75
CA ASP A 92 -8.67 3.09 -14.67
C ASP A 92 -7.26 3.25 -14.08
N ILE A 93 -7.15 3.39 -12.75
CA ILE A 93 -5.88 3.45 -12.03
C ILE A 93 -5.11 2.12 -11.97
N ARG A 94 -5.65 1.04 -12.53
CA ARG A 94 -5.07 -0.31 -12.50
C ARG A 94 -4.49 -0.75 -13.86
N THR A 95 -4.18 0.20 -14.73
CA THR A 95 -3.61 -0.07 -16.07
C THR A 95 -2.09 -0.24 -16.00
N PRO A 96 -1.47 -0.91 -17.02
CA PRO A 96 -0.03 -1.06 -17.11
C PRO A 96 0.72 0.28 -17.21
N GLU A 97 0.13 1.27 -17.88
CA GLU A 97 0.68 2.61 -18.06
C GLU A 97 0.83 3.30 -16.70
N VAL A 98 -0.23 3.26 -15.88
CA VAL A 98 -0.20 3.75 -14.50
C VAL A 98 0.81 2.96 -13.66
N ASP A 99 0.86 1.63 -13.80
CA ASP A 99 1.81 0.77 -13.08
C ASP A 99 3.27 1.16 -13.37
N THR A 100 3.57 1.54 -14.61
CA THR A 100 4.92 1.91 -15.04
C THR A 100 5.36 3.25 -14.47
N LEU A 101 4.45 4.23 -14.37
CA LEU A 101 4.80 5.61 -14.03
C LEU A 101 4.60 5.93 -12.53
N VAL A 102 3.75 5.19 -11.82
CA VAL A 102 3.34 5.55 -10.45
C VAL A 102 4.49 5.70 -9.45
N SER A 103 5.54 4.89 -9.56
CA SER A 103 6.69 4.99 -8.64
C SER A 103 7.52 6.25 -8.91
N TYR A 104 7.58 6.71 -10.15
CA TYR A 104 8.22 7.99 -10.50
C TYR A 104 7.40 9.18 -9.98
N VAL A 105 6.08 9.18 -10.16
CA VAL A 105 5.17 10.20 -9.60
C VAL A 105 5.24 10.22 -8.07
N ALA A 106 5.23 9.04 -7.43
CA ALA A 106 5.33 8.91 -5.97
C ALA A 106 6.71 9.30 -5.39
N LYS A 107 7.74 9.47 -6.22
CA LYS A 107 9.06 9.98 -5.82
C LYS A 107 9.06 11.49 -5.63
N ALA A 108 8.17 12.23 -6.29
CA ALA A 108 8.12 13.69 -6.23
C ALA A 108 7.65 14.17 -4.85
N PRO A 109 8.43 15.02 -4.15
CA PRO A 109 8.06 15.53 -2.83
C PRO A 109 6.73 16.27 -2.82
N GLU A 110 6.45 17.07 -3.84
CA GLU A 110 5.24 17.87 -3.97
C GLU A 110 3.97 16.98 -4.01
N VAL A 111 4.03 15.86 -4.72
CA VAL A 111 2.93 14.88 -4.76
C VAL A 111 2.73 14.25 -3.39
N ARG A 112 3.82 13.95 -2.70
CA ARG A 112 3.76 13.35 -1.37
C ARG A 112 3.17 14.31 -0.35
N ASP A 113 3.61 15.56 -0.37
CA ASP A 113 3.10 16.59 0.54
C ASP A 113 1.62 16.87 0.28
N PHE A 114 1.22 16.95 -0.99
CA PHE A 114 -0.19 17.10 -1.39
C PHE A 114 -1.07 15.95 -0.87
N LEU A 115 -0.62 14.71 -0.94
CA LEU A 115 -1.42 13.54 -0.55
C LEU A 115 -1.36 13.22 0.95
N ARG A 116 -0.29 13.59 1.66
CA ARG A 116 -0.04 13.21 3.05
C ARG A 116 -1.17 13.61 3.99
N GLU A 117 -1.52 14.90 3.99
CA GLU A 117 -2.55 15.42 4.90
C GLU A 117 -3.92 14.79 4.63
N MET A 118 -4.27 14.60 3.37
CA MET A 118 -5.51 13.95 2.98
C MET A 118 -5.56 12.49 3.46
N GLN A 119 -4.50 11.73 3.18
CA GLN A 119 -4.42 10.32 3.61
C GLN A 119 -4.49 10.19 5.13
N ARG A 120 -3.77 11.05 5.85
CA ARG A 120 -3.77 11.08 7.31
C ARG A 120 -5.14 11.46 7.87
N HIS A 121 -5.77 12.51 7.35
CA HIS A 121 -7.10 12.92 7.77
C HIS A 121 -8.13 11.79 7.62
N ILE A 122 -8.13 11.12 6.46
CA ILE A 122 -9.03 9.99 6.19
C ILE A 122 -8.73 8.82 7.12
N ALA A 123 -7.45 8.45 7.29
CA ALA A 123 -7.04 7.32 8.12
C ALA A 123 -7.42 7.49 9.59
N LEU A 124 -7.36 8.72 10.12
CA LEU A 124 -7.67 9.05 11.52
C LEU A 124 -9.16 9.34 11.77
N SER A 125 -10.00 9.43 10.74
CA SER A 125 -11.42 9.73 10.88
C SER A 125 -12.21 8.65 11.64
N ARG A 126 -11.75 7.43 11.65
CA ARG A 126 -12.29 6.26 12.34
C ARG A 126 -11.27 5.11 12.36
N PRO A 127 -11.52 4.04 13.14
CA PRO A 127 -10.64 2.86 13.10
C PRO A 127 -10.34 2.40 11.68
N SER A 128 -9.06 2.15 11.38
CA SER A 128 -8.62 1.95 10.01
C SER A 128 -7.49 0.92 9.86
N VAL A 129 -7.49 0.23 8.72
CA VAL A 129 -6.35 -0.53 8.20
C VAL A 129 -5.85 0.18 6.96
N VAL A 130 -4.65 0.71 7.04
CA VAL A 130 -4.03 1.53 5.99
C VAL A 130 -2.84 0.81 5.42
N GLU A 131 -2.79 0.69 4.09
CA GLU A 131 -1.66 0.06 3.41
C GLU A 131 -0.87 1.03 2.54
N GLY A 132 0.45 0.77 2.43
CA GLY A 132 1.32 1.57 1.57
C GLY A 132 2.77 1.14 1.56
N ARG A 133 3.67 2.14 1.64
CA ARG A 133 5.13 1.98 1.66
C ARG A 133 5.80 2.67 2.85
N ASP A 134 5.12 3.64 3.41
CA ASP A 134 5.62 4.55 4.45
C ASP A 134 4.52 4.91 5.46
N ILE A 135 3.55 4.02 5.63
CA ILE A 135 2.42 4.27 6.53
C ILE A 135 2.91 4.36 7.97
N GLY A 136 3.59 3.32 8.46
CA GLY A 136 4.10 3.26 9.83
C GLY A 136 5.30 4.18 10.10
N THR A 137 5.90 4.80 9.05
CA THR A 137 7.04 5.70 9.21
C THR A 137 6.70 7.17 9.00
N VAL A 138 5.66 7.49 8.20
CA VAL A 138 5.34 8.87 7.78
C VAL A 138 3.86 9.22 7.93
N ILE A 139 2.95 8.38 7.43
CA ILE A 139 1.52 8.71 7.42
C ILE A 139 0.91 8.53 8.82
N LEU A 140 1.16 7.38 9.45
CA LEU A 140 0.66 7.04 10.79
C LEU A 140 1.83 6.52 11.66
N PRO A 141 2.81 7.36 11.98
CA PRO A 141 3.94 6.96 12.83
C PRO A 141 3.51 6.57 14.25
N GLU A 142 2.32 6.95 14.66
CA GLU A 142 1.66 6.62 15.93
C GLU A 142 0.64 5.46 15.81
N ALA A 143 0.61 4.73 14.68
CA ALA A 143 -0.31 3.59 14.53
C ALA A 143 -0.14 2.56 15.66
N ASP A 144 -1.26 2.04 16.19
CA ASP A 144 -1.28 1.08 17.30
C ASP A 144 -0.66 -0.28 16.94
N LEU A 145 -0.69 -0.63 15.66
CA LEU A 145 -0.04 -1.81 15.11
C LEU A 145 0.62 -1.44 13.77
N LYS A 146 1.91 -1.70 13.68
CA LYS A 146 2.66 -1.56 12.43
C LYS A 146 3.12 -2.93 11.97
N VAL A 147 2.86 -3.23 10.71
CA VAL A 147 3.22 -4.48 10.06
C VAL A 147 4.02 -4.20 8.81
N PHE A 148 5.10 -4.94 8.63
CA PHE A 148 5.88 -4.93 7.40
C PHE A 148 5.72 -6.28 6.71
N LEU A 149 4.86 -6.34 5.67
CA LEU A 149 4.67 -7.54 4.87
C LEU A 149 5.79 -7.66 3.83
N THR A 150 6.43 -8.81 3.81
CA THR A 150 7.44 -9.14 2.80
C THR A 150 7.16 -10.49 2.16
N ALA A 151 7.82 -10.79 1.05
CA ALA A 151 7.93 -12.11 0.45
C ALA A 151 9.11 -12.13 -0.52
N LEU A 152 9.60 -13.31 -0.85
CA LEU A 152 10.65 -13.51 -1.86
C LEU A 152 10.26 -12.84 -3.19
N PRO A 153 11.17 -12.15 -3.88
CA PRO A 153 10.87 -11.46 -5.14
C PRO A 153 10.19 -12.34 -6.19
N GLU A 154 10.62 -13.60 -6.29
CA GLU A 154 10.07 -14.58 -7.23
C GLU A 154 8.61 -14.94 -6.89
N VAL A 155 8.29 -15.05 -5.61
CA VAL A 155 6.92 -15.30 -5.13
C VAL A 155 6.02 -14.12 -5.45
N ARG A 156 6.49 -12.89 -5.19
CA ARG A 156 5.76 -11.67 -5.48
C ARG A 156 5.53 -11.48 -6.99
N ALA A 157 6.55 -11.76 -7.80
CA ALA A 157 6.47 -11.71 -9.24
C ALA A 157 5.50 -12.76 -9.80
N ARG A 158 5.50 -13.97 -9.24
CA ARG A 158 4.57 -15.04 -9.63
C ARG A 158 3.12 -14.66 -9.31
N ARG A 159 2.86 -14.12 -8.12
CA ARG A 159 1.53 -13.62 -7.74
C ARG A 159 1.03 -12.54 -8.71
N ARG A 160 1.89 -11.58 -9.04
CA ARG A 160 1.56 -10.50 -9.97
C ARG A 160 1.35 -11.00 -11.39
N TRP A 161 2.17 -11.93 -11.85
CA TRP A 161 2.03 -12.56 -13.17
C TRP A 161 0.71 -13.30 -13.31
N GLN A 162 0.32 -14.08 -12.29
CA GLN A 162 -0.98 -14.78 -12.25
C GLN A 162 -2.15 -13.79 -12.25
N GLU A 163 -2.07 -12.71 -11.47
CA GLU A 163 -3.08 -11.65 -11.47
C GLU A 163 -3.28 -11.03 -12.87
N LEU A 164 -2.19 -10.73 -13.57
CA LEU A 164 -2.24 -10.20 -14.93
C LEU A 164 -2.84 -11.21 -15.91
N ALA A 165 -2.49 -12.50 -15.79
CA ALA A 165 -3.05 -13.56 -16.61
C ALA A 165 -4.57 -13.71 -16.41
N LEU A 166 -5.06 -13.66 -15.18
CA LEU A 166 -6.51 -13.67 -14.86
C LEU A 166 -7.26 -12.49 -15.45
N ARG A 167 -6.58 -11.35 -15.64
CA ARG A 167 -7.14 -10.16 -16.34
C ARG A 167 -6.96 -10.22 -17.86
N GLY A 168 -6.59 -11.37 -18.43
CA GLY A 168 -6.39 -11.56 -19.86
C GLY A 168 -5.12 -10.90 -20.43
N LYS A 169 -4.20 -10.42 -19.59
CA LYS A 169 -2.95 -9.78 -20.02
C LYS A 169 -1.87 -10.84 -20.23
N LYS A 170 -1.39 -10.98 -21.46
CA LYS A 170 -0.25 -11.87 -21.81
C LYS A 170 1.07 -11.11 -21.60
N VAL A 171 1.71 -11.31 -20.47
CA VAL A 171 2.99 -10.69 -20.11
C VAL A 171 4.00 -11.78 -19.74
N ASP A 172 5.25 -11.67 -20.20
CA ASP A 172 6.31 -12.59 -19.81
C ASP A 172 6.65 -12.43 -18.32
N TYR A 173 6.85 -13.54 -17.62
CA TYR A 173 7.20 -13.55 -16.20
C TYR A 173 8.49 -12.77 -15.89
N LYS A 174 9.51 -12.86 -16.76
CA LYS A 174 10.79 -12.14 -16.57
C LYS A 174 10.58 -10.62 -16.62
N VAL A 175 9.67 -10.16 -17.47
CA VAL A 175 9.31 -8.73 -17.55
C VAL A 175 8.61 -8.30 -16.25
N VAL A 176 7.69 -9.11 -15.72
CA VAL A 176 7.02 -8.83 -14.44
C VAL A 176 8.02 -8.77 -13.29
N LEU A 177 8.95 -9.72 -13.20
CA LEU A 177 9.98 -9.75 -12.16
C LEU A 177 10.90 -8.53 -12.26
N LYS A 178 11.39 -8.20 -13.47
CA LYS A 178 12.23 -7.02 -13.69
C LYS A 178 11.53 -5.73 -13.24
N ASN A 179 10.29 -5.52 -13.67
CA ASN A 179 9.51 -4.34 -13.32
C ASN A 179 9.26 -4.25 -11.81
N LEU A 180 9.03 -5.38 -11.15
CA LEU A 180 8.83 -5.44 -9.70
C LEU A 180 10.11 -5.04 -8.94
N LEU A 181 11.27 -5.56 -9.34
CA LEU A 181 12.57 -5.22 -8.75
C LEU A 181 12.93 -3.74 -8.96
N GLU A 182 12.66 -3.20 -10.15
CA GLU A 182 12.86 -1.78 -10.45
C GLU A 182 12.00 -0.89 -9.53
N ARG A 183 10.72 -1.23 -9.35
CA ARG A 183 9.82 -0.51 -8.43
C ARG A 183 10.30 -0.57 -6.99
N ASP A 184 10.71 -1.72 -6.52
CA ASP A 184 11.24 -1.88 -5.16
C ASP A 184 12.50 -1.03 -4.96
N SER A 185 13.38 -0.98 -5.96
CA SER A 185 14.57 -0.13 -5.94
C SER A 185 14.18 1.36 -5.87
N ILE A 186 13.25 1.82 -6.71
CA ILE A 186 12.76 3.21 -6.69
C ILE A 186 12.13 3.54 -5.34
N ASP A 187 11.24 2.68 -4.82
CA ASP A 187 10.53 2.89 -3.57
C ASP A 187 11.50 2.93 -2.37
N SER A 188 12.56 2.11 -2.37
CA SER A 188 13.53 2.03 -1.28
C SER A 188 14.60 3.13 -1.31
N GLN A 189 14.97 3.61 -2.51
CA GLN A 189 16.06 4.56 -2.70
C GLN A 189 15.60 6.02 -2.81
N ARG A 190 14.29 6.29 -2.83
CA ARG A 190 13.79 7.66 -2.92
C ARG A 190 14.21 8.47 -1.68
N SER A 191 14.55 9.74 -1.89
CA SER A 191 15.02 10.65 -0.83
C SER A 191 13.92 11.00 0.18
N CYS A 192 12.66 11.06 -0.27
CA CYS A 192 11.51 11.39 0.57
C CYS A 192 10.70 10.12 0.89
N ALA A 193 10.51 9.82 2.18
CA ALA A 193 9.71 8.73 2.70
C ALA A 193 10.01 7.36 2.02
N PRO A 194 11.25 6.86 2.05
CA PRO A 194 11.62 5.59 1.42
C PRO A 194 10.84 4.42 2.02
N LEU A 195 10.63 3.38 1.20
CA LEU A 195 10.14 2.10 1.70
C LEU A 195 11.16 1.51 2.68
N ARG A 196 10.79 1.50 3.94
CA ARG A 196 11.58 0.87 5.01
C ARG A 196 10.67 0.40 6.14
N GLN A 197 11.12 -0.62 6.83
CA GLN A 197 10.45 -1.10 8.03
C GLN A 197 10.50 -0.02 9.13
N ALA A 198 9.36 0.27 9.76
CA ALA A 198 9.34 1.05 10.99
C ALA A 198 9.98 0.24 12.13
N GLN A 199 10.64 0.92 13.06
CA GLN A 199 11.44 0.28 14.12
C GLN A 199 10.60 -0.67 14.98
N ASP A 200 9.34 -0.33 15.22
CA ASP A 200 8.37 -1.07 16.01
C ASP A 200 7.42 -1.95 15.16
N ALA A 201 7.72 -2.13 13.87
CA ALA A 201 6.88 -2.94 13.00
C ALA A 201 7.15 -4.44 13.14
N VAL A 202 6.08 -5.22 13.24
CA VAL A 202 6.13 -6.68 13.15
C VAL A 202 6.36 -7.08 11.69
N VAL A 203 7.44 -7.82 11.43
CA VAL A 203 7.73 -8.37 10.09
C VAL A 203 6.97 -9.66 9.88
N VAL A 204 6.28 -9.76 8.75
CA VAL A 204 5.57 -10.97 8.34
C VAL A 204 6.02 -11.36 6.93
N ASP A 205 6.80 -12.43 6.83
CA ASP A 205 7.14 -13.05 5.54
C ASP A 205 5.96 -13.91 5.08
N THR A 206 5.39 -13.54 3.95
CA THR A 206 4.23 -14.21 3.35
C THR A 206 4.61 -15.21 2.26
N SER A 207 5.90 -15.53 2.10
CA SER A 207 6.40 -16.38 0.99
C SER A 207 5.73 -17.75 0.95
N HIS A 208 5.45 -18.32 2.12
CA HIS A 208 4.92 -19.67 2.30
C HIS A 208 3.56 -19.70 3.01
N LEU A 209 2.93 -18.53 3.20
CA LEU A 209 1.65 -18.43 3.89
C LEU A 209 0.51 -18.20 2.89
N THR A 210 -0.64 -18.78 3.20
CA THR A 210 -1.90 -18.43 2.53
C THR A 210 -2.38 -17.05 2.98
N VAL A 211 -3.31 -16.48 2.23
CA VAL A 211 -3.91 -15.18 2.60
C VAL A 211 -4.63 -15.28 3.94
N GLU A 212 -5.34 -16.38 4.17
CA GLU A 212 -6.11 -16.66 5.38
C GLU A 212 -5.20 -16.73 6.62
N GLU A 213 -4.06 -17.43 6.53
CA GLU A 213 -3.07 -17.53 7.61
C GLU A 213 -2.47 -16.16 7.95
N VAL A 214 -2.18 -15.32 6.94
CA VAL A 214 -1.69 -13.96 7.17
C VAL A 214 -2.76 -13.10 7.85
N VAL A 215 -4.00 -13.14 7.36
CA VAL A 215 -5.12 -12.38 7.94
C VAL A 215 -5.38 -12.80 9.38
N GLU A 216 -5.37 -14.12 9.69
CA GLU A 216 -5.54 -14.62 11.04
C GLU A 216 -4.43 -14.12 11.98
N LYS A 217 -3.18 -14.23 11.54
CA LYS A 217 -2.02 -13.72 12.30
C LYS A 217 -2.16 -12.23 12.63
N LEU A 218 -2.54 -11.40 11.64
CA LEU A 218 -2.72 -9.97 11.86
C LEU A 218 -3.95 -9.65 12.73
N TYR A 219 -5.03 -10.43 12.60
CA TYR A 219 -6.21 -10.30 13.46
C TYR A 219 -5.87 -10.55 14.92
N ILE A 220 -5.12 -11.61 15.22
CA ILE A 220 -4.63 -11.90 16.57
C ILE A 220 -3.78 -10.74 17.11
N LEU A 221 -2.82 -10.23 16.31
CA LEU A 221 -2.00 -9.08 16.70
C LEU A 221 -2.81 -7.79 16.95
N ALA A 222 -3.91 -7.61 16.23
CA ALA A 222 -4.78 -6.45 16.39
C ALA A 222 -5.69 -6.53 17.62
N THR A 223 -6.12 -7.74 18.01
CA THR A 223 -7.08 -7.97 19.07
C THR A 223 -6.45 -8.40 20.39
N GLU A 224 -5.31 -9.10 20.33
CA GLU A 224 -4.61 -9.59 21.51
C GLU A 224 -3.45 -8.67 21.85
N GLY A 225 -3.56 -7.53 22.40
CA GLY A 225 -2.44 -6.61 22.70
C GLY A 225 -1.11 -7.30 23.04
N ASN A 226 0.02 -6.72 22.67
CA ASN A 226 1.37 -7.25 22.82
C ASN A 226 1.55 -7.96 24.18
N HIS A 227 1.82 -9.25 24.15
CA HIS A 227 2.45 -9.94 25.25
C HIS A 227 3.92 -9.49 25.29
N GLU A 228 4.21 -8.29 25.78
CA GLU A 228 5.53 -7.99 26.31
C GLU A 228 5.69 -8.73 27.63
N GLY A 229 6.56 -9.71 27.63
CA GLY A 229 7.07 -10.36 28.82
C GLY A 229 6.32 -11.62 29.25
N SER A 230 6.46 -12.71 28.53
CA SER A 230 6.56 -14.03 29.15
C SER A 230 7.22 -14.99 28.15
N CYS A 231 8.46 -15.25 28.44
CA CYS A 231 9.22 -16.49 28.25
C CYS A 231 8.95 -17.31 26.98
N GLY A 232 10.01 -17.48 26.23
CA GLY A 232 10.09 -18.45 25.13
C GLY A 232 9.45 -19.79 25.49
N HIS A 233 8.50 -20.18 24.67
CA HIS A 233 8.21 -21.60 24.43
C HIS A 233 7.54 -21.74 23.06
N LEU A 234 8.29 -22.36 22.18
CA LEU A 234 7.88 -23.23 21.10
C LEU A 234 6.63 -22.86 20.27
N PHE A 235 6.84 -22.24 19.10
CA PHE A 235 6.22 -22.78 17.88
C PHE A 235 7.32 -23.20 16.88
N ARG A 236 7.99 -24.30 17.23
CA ARG A 236 8.49 -25.26 16.23
C ARG A 236 7.30 -26.12 15.87
N ILE A 237 6.75 -25.92 14.70
CA ILE A 237 5.94 -26.95 14.03
C ILE A 237 6.73 -27.32 12.77
N LEU A 238 6.99 -28.61 12.71
CA LEU A 238 7.70 -29.40 11.71
C LEU A 238 7.31 -29.07 10.26
#